data_865a5fd9ca63cf454f7031dbbd11e52e
#
_entry.id   865a5fd9ca63cf454f7031dbbd11e52e
#
_cell.length_a   1.000
_cell.length_b   1.000
_cell.length_c   1.000
_cell.angle_alpha   90.00
_cell.angle_beta   90.00
_cell.angle_gamma   90.00
#
_symmetry.space_group_name_H-M   'P 1'
#
loop_
_entity.id
_entity.type
_entity.pdbx_description
1 polymer ?
#
loop_
_entity_poly.entity_id
_entity_poly.type
_entity_poly.pdbx_seq_one_letter_code
_entity_poly.pdbx_strand_id
1 'polypeptide(L)'
;MPDVKVRTDEFTPATYNNPDLTKRVSAALKAAIGAENVIAKDPTMGGEDFSEYSLPDHSIPAFMFNVGAVDPAKAAESKKPGAAPLPSLHSSKFAPVPEPTIRTGIIGMTSAVLDLMKK
;
A
#
# COMPACT_ATOMS: atom_id res chain seq x y z
N MET A 1 -27.57 -21.05 -22.88
CA MET A 1 -26.34 -20.26 -22.62
C MET A 1 -26.61 -19.36 -21.43
N PRO A 2 -25.66 -19.12 -20.53
CA PRO A 2 -25.87 -18.18 -19.46
C PRO A 2 -26.09 -16.76 -20.01
N ASP A 3 -27.02 -16.01 -19.40
CA ASP A 3 -27.21 -14.60 -19.68
C ASP A 3 -26.13 -13.81 -18.88
N VAL A 4 -25.21 -13.17 -19.58
CA VAL A 4 -24.11 -12.40 -18.99
C VAL A 4 -24.41 -10.91 -19.12
N LYS A 5 -24.70 -10.25 -18.00
CA LYS A 5 -24.88 -8.80 -17.94
C LYS A 5 -23.61 -8.17 -17.36
N VAL A 6 -22.95 -7.34 -18.15
CA VAL A 6 -21.81 -6.54 -17.69
C VAL A 6 -22.32 -5.14 -17.32
N ARG A 7 -22.17 -4.77 -16.07
CA ARG A 7 -22.47 -3.42 -15.59
C ARG A 7 -21.22 -2.56 -15.75
N THR A 8 -21.36 -1.44 -16.41
CA THR A 8 -20.25 -0.50 -16.67
C THR A 8 -20.28 0.70 -15.74
N ASP A 9 -21.32 0.82 -14.93
CA ASP A 9 -21.61 1.88 -13.97
C ASP A 9 -21.27 1.50 -12.52
N GLU A 10 -20.90 0.25 -12.28
CA GLU A 10 -20.53 -0.27 -10.96
C GLU A 10 -19.19 -1.03 -11.07
N PHE A 11 -18.10 -0.33 -10.90
CA PHE A 11 -16.76 -0.90 -10.84
C PHE A 11 -15.86 -0.07 -9.94
N THR A 12 -14.89 -0.72 -9.31
CA THR A 12 -13.82 -0.04 -8.59
C THR A 12 -12.67 0.23 -9.56
N PRO A 13 -12.30 1.50 -9.79
CA PRO A 13 -11.18 1.83 -10.67
C PRO A 13 -9.86 1.25 -10.16
N ALA A 14 -8.86 1.15 -11.04
CA ALA A 14 -7.52 0.81 -10.60
C ALA A 14 -6.95 1.92 -9.71
N THR A 15 -6.37 1.54 -8.56
CA THR A 15 -5.61 2.48 -7.74
C THR A 15 -4.33 2.88 -8.47
N TYR A 16 -4.28 4.13 -8.89
CA TYR A 16 -3.16 4.69 -9.65
C TYR A 16 -2.34 5.63 -8.77
N ASN A 17 -1.12 5.24 -8.47
CA ASN A 17 -0.17 6.11 -7.80
C ASN A 17 0.46 7.08 -8.80
N ASN A 18 0.21 8.38 -8.64
CA ASN A 18 0.79 9.40 -9.50
C ASN A 18 2.33 9.34 -9.43
N PRO A 19 3.06 9.27 -10.57
CA PRO A 19 4.51 9.05 -10.58
C PRO A 19 5.32 10.13 -9.86
N ASP A 20 4.97 11.40 -10.05
CA ASP A 20 5.70 12.51 -9.43
C ASP A 20 5.45 12.56 -7.92
N LEU A 21 4.20 12.35 -7.51
CA LEU A 21 3.86 12.26 -6.10
C LEU A 21 4.52 11.04 -5.45
N THR A 22 4.54 9.91 -6.14
CA THR A 22 5.24 8.70 -5.69
C THR A 22 6.72 8.96 -5.45
N LYS A 23 7.40 9.59 -6.41
CA LYS A 23 8.81 9.93 -6.31
C LYS A 23 9.09 10.85 -5.12
N ARG A 24 8.29 11.91 -4.98
CA ARG A 24 8.42 12.89 -3.90
C ARG A 24 8.21 12.27 -2.53
N VAL A 25 7.07 11.60 -2.34
CA VAL A 25 6.72 11.00 -1.03
C VAL A 25 7.66 9.84 -0.69
N SER A 26 8.06 9.02 -1.67
CA SER A 26 9.04 7.95 -1.42
C SER A 26 10.40 8.50 -0.97
N ALA A 27 10.82 9.66 -1.48
CA ALA A 27 12.05 10.32 -0.99
C ALA A 27 11.90 10.77 0.48
N ALA A 28 10.77 11.37 0.84
CA ALA A 28 10.49 11.75 2.21
C ALA A 28 10.44 10.55 3.16
N LEU A 29 9.80 9.45 2.73
CA LEU A 29 9.77 8.21 3.50
C LEU A 29 11.17 7.63 3.69
N LYS A 30 11.99 7.56 2.63
CA LYS A 30 13.38 7.08 2.72
C LYS A 30 14.22 7.88 3.69
N ALA A 31 14.02 9.19 3.72
CA ALA A 31 14.71 10.06 4.67
C ALA A 31 14.26 9.84 6.12
N ALA A 32 12.98 9.50 6.33
CA ALA A 32 12.39 9.35 7.66
C ALA A 32 12.62 7.98 8.30
N ILE A 33 12.57 6.89 7.50
CA ILE A 33 12.63 5.52 8.01
C ILE A 33 13.76 4.68 7.43
N GLY A 34 14.65 5.27 6.64
CA GLY A 34 15.75 4.57 5.96
C GLY A 34 15.35 4.07 4.56
N ALA A 35 16.28 4.18 3.62
CA ALA A 35 16.03 3.80 2.22
C ALA A 35 15.74 2.29 2.05
N GLU A 36 16.38 1.47 2.86
CA GLU A 36 16.23 0.01 2.90
C GLU A 36 14.84 -0.44 3.36
N ASN A 37 14.11 0.42 4.04
CA ASN A 37 12.76 0.15 4.55
C ASN A 37 11.66 0.62 3.60
N VAL A 38 12.00 1.25 2.49
CA VAL A 38 11.04 1.71 1.47
C VAL A 38 11.20 0.88 0.21
N ILE A 39 10.32 -0.08 0.03
CA ILE A 39 10.40 -1.10 -1.01
C ILE A 39 9.33 -0.83 -2.07
N ALA A 40 9.73 -0.86 -3.34
CA ALA A 40 8.77 -0.87 -4.44
C ALA A 40 8.02 -2.22 -4.46
N LYS A 41 6.73 -2.17 -4.69
CA LYS A 41 5.86 -3.34 -4.77
C LYS A 41 5.25 -3.44 -6.16
N ASP A 42 5.21 -4.65 -6.69
CA ASP A 42 4.52 -4.91 -7.95
C ASP A 42 3.01 -4.65 -7.83
N PRO A 43 2.36 -4.27 -8.93
CA PRO A 43 0.90 -4.14 -8.99
C PRO A 43 0.20 -5.43 -8.57
N THR A 44 -0.94 -5.29 -7.91
CA THR A 44 -1.80 -6.41 -7.53
C THR A 44 -3.20 -6.23 -8.08
N MET A 45 -3.92 -7.33 -8.31
CA MET A 45 -5.29 -7.31 -8.83
C MET A 45 -6.37 -7.16 -7.73
N GLY A 46 -6.00 -6.65 -6.57
CA GLY A 46 -6.96 -6.34 -5.51
C GLY A 46 -7.76 -5.08 -5.81
N GLY A 47 -9.04 -5.05 -5.44
CA GLY A 47 -9.85 -3.83 -5.45
C GLY A 47 -9.52 -2.96 -4.23
N GLU A 48 -9.59 -1.63 -4.42
CA GLU A 48 -9.31 -0.66 -3.35
C GLU A 48 -10.08 0.65 -3.61
N ASP A 49 -10.95 1.01 -2.68
CA ASP A 49 -11.82 2.19 -2.81
C ASP A 49 -11.06 3.52 -2.82
N PHE A 50 -9.82 3.53 -2.36
CA PHE A 50 -8.94 4.71 -2.43
C PHE A 50 -8.77 5.22 -3.87
N SER A 51 -8.96 4.36 -4.86
CA SER A 51 -8.93 4.72 -6.28
C SER A 51 -9.92 5.83 -6.65
N GLU A 52 -11.04 5.93 -5.94
CA GLU A 52 -12.08 6.94 -6.17
C GLU A 52 -11.62 8.37 -5.88
N TYR A 53 -10.62 8.55 -5.01
CA TYR A 53 -10.10 9.89 -4.67
C TYR A 53 -9.33 10.55 -5.83
N SER A 54 -8.76 9.76 -6.74
CA SER A 54 -8.02 10.31 -7.89
C SER A 54 -8.92 10.71 -9.05
N LEU A 55 -10.20 10.35 -9.00
CA LEU A 55 -11.17 10.44 -10.08
C LEU A 55 -10.75 9.62 -11.33
N PRO A 56 -11.67 9.29 -12.23
CA PRO A 56 -11.35 8.49 -13.42
C PRO A 56 -10.31 9.12 -14.35
N ASP A 57 -10.21 10.45 -14.35
CA ASP A 57 -9.27 11.22 -15.17
C ASP A 57 -7.93 11.52 -14.48
N HIS A 58 -7.74 11.02 -13.26
CA HIS A 58 -6.55 11.26 -12.43
C HIS A 58 -6.25 12.76 -12.20
N SER A 59 -7.26 13.62 -12.22
CA SER A 59 -7.11 15.08 -12.00
C SER A 59 -6.61 15.41 -10.59
N ILE A 60 -6.85 14.52 -9.62
CA ILE A 60 -6.29 14.62 -8.27
C ILE A 60 -5.16 13.60 -8.13
N PRO A 61 -3.88 14.06 -8.00
CA PRO A 61 -2.78 13.15 -7.77
C PRO A 61 -2.96 12.36 -6.47
N ALA A 62 -2.99 11.04 -6.58
CA ALA A 62 -3.12 10.14 -5.44
C ALA A 62 -1.85 9.30 -5.25
N PHE A 63 -1.57 8.93 -4.02
CA PHE A 63 -0.49 8.02 -3.67
C PHE A 63 -0.87 7.19 -2.46
N MET A 64 -0.91 5.89 -2.62
CA MET A 64 -1.15 4.93 -1.56
C MET A 64 0.11 4.11 -1.30
N PHE A 65 0.45 3.90 -0.04
CA PHE A 65 1.52 3.00 0.38
C PHE A 65 1.05 2.04 1.45
N ASN A 66 1.67 0.89 1.52
CA ASN A 66 1.38 -0.13 2.52
C ASN A 66 2.43 -0.07 3.63
N VAL A 67 2.00 -0.27 4.86
CA VAL A 67 2.91 -0.40 6.02
C VAL A 67 3.12 -1.88 6.31
N GLY A 68 4.38 -2.28 6.48
CA GLY A 68 4.72 -3.64 6.90
C GLY A 68 4.15 -3.94 8.29
N ALA A 69 3.43 -5.04 8.42
CA ALA A 69 2.73 -5.40 9.65
C ALA A 69 3.15 -6.78 10.21
N VAL A 70 3.99 -7.50 9.52
CA VAL A 70 4.44 -8.84 9.92
C VAL A 70 5.79 -8.74 10.61
N ASP A 71 5.97 -9.52 11.68
CA ASP A 71 7.26 -9.67 12.34
C ASP A 71 8.36 -10.05 11.33
N PRO A 72 9.51 -9.36 11.31
CA PRO A 72 10.57 -9.59 10.34
C PRO A 72 11.10 -11.04 10.33
N ALA A 73 11.17 -11.70 11.48
CA ALA A 73 11.64 -13.08 11.55
C ALA A 73 10.62 -14.04 10.91
N LYS A 74 9.32 -13.82 11.16
CA LYS A 74 8.23 -14.57 10.50
C LYS A 74 8.20 -14.33 9.00
N ALA A 75 8.43 -13.09 8.57
CA ALA A 75 8.51 -12.74 7.16
C ALA A 75 9.71 -13.41 6.47
N ALA A 76 10.86 -13.49 7.14
CA ALA A 76 12.02 -14.19 6.63
C ALA A 76 11.79 -15.70 6.55
N GLU A 77 11.18 -16.28 7.59
CA GLU A 77 10.86 -17.71 7.64
C GLU A 77 9.93 -18.13 6.51
N SER A 78 8.88 -17.35 6.23
CA SER A 78 7.90 -17.65 5.18
C SER A 78 8.49 -17.68 3.75
N LYS A 79 9.68 -17.11 3.56
CA LYS A 79 10.38 -17.11 2.26
C LYS A 79 11.24 -18.36 2.04
N LYS A 80 11.39 -19.22 3.04
CA LYS A 80 12.19 -20.45 2.92
C LYS A 80 11.46 -21.50 2.08
N PRO A 81 12.18 -22.32 1.31
CA PRO A 81 11.56 -23.43 0.57
C PRO A 81 10.74 -24.35 1.49
N GLY A 82 9.50 -24.62 1.13
CA GLY A 82 8.58 -25.47 1.91
C GLY A 82 7.94 -24.83 3.14
N ALA A 83 8.23 -23.56 3.44
CA ALA A 83 7.59 -22.85 4.53
C ALA A 83 6.10 -22.56 4.24
N ALA A 84 5.29 -22.51 5.28
CA ALA A 84 3.89 -22.11 5.16
C ALA A 84 3.81 -20.62 4.76
N PRO A 85 2.87 -20.24 3.87
CA PRO A 85 2.66 -18.84 3.50
C PRO A 85 2.13 -18.06 4.70
N LEU A 86 2.43 -16.76 4.72
CA LEU A 86 1.85 -15.85 5.70
C LEU A 86 0.33 -15.73 5.49
N PRO A 87 -0.45 -15.57 6.58
CA PRO A 87 -1.86 -15.26 6.46
C PRO A 87 -2.09 -13.99 5.64
N SER A 88 -3.07 -14.02 4.74
CA SER A 88 -3.49 -12.84 3.98
C SER A 88 -4.17 -11.80 4.88
N LEU A 89 -4.29 -10.56 4.39
CA LEU A 89 -4.95 -9.45 5.09
C LEU A 89 -6.39 -9.78 5.53
N HIS A 90 -7.12 -10.57 4.74
CA HIS A 90 -8.50 -10.97 5.03
C HIS A 90 -8.61 -12.31 5.78
N SER A 91 -7.51 -12.83 6.30
CA SER A 91 -7.51 -14.05 7.11
C SER A 91 -7.80 -13.76 8.58
N SER A 92 -8.60 -14.60 9.23
CA SER A 92 -8.79 -14.55 10.69
C SER A 92 -7.50 -14.81 11.48
N LYS A 93 -6.47 -15.31 10.82
CA LYS A 93 -5.12 -15.54 11.39
C LYS A 93 -4.16 -14.37 11.15
N PHE A 94 -4.59 -13.32 10.44
CA PHE A 94 -3.76 -12.13 10.26
C PHE A 94 -3.62 -11.39 11.59
N ALA A 95 -2.40 -11.31 12.08
CA ALA A 95 -2.08 -10.66 13.35
C ALA A 95 -0.88 -9.73 13.14
N PRO A 96 -1.11 -8.43 12.93
CA PRO A 96 -0.05 -7.45 12.81
C PRO A 96 0.70 -7.29 14.14
N VAL A 97 1.99 -6.97 14.08
CA VAL A 97 2.77 -6.58 15.26
C VAL A 97 2.43 -5.12 15.58
N PRO A 98 1.70 -4.82 16.68
CA PRO A 98 1.05 -3.52 16.83
C PRO A 98 2.02 -2.34 16.91
N GLU A 99 2.96 -2.37 17.85
CA GLU A 99 3.84 -1.23 18.15
C GLU A 99 4.68 -0.78 16.95
N PRO A 100 5.49 -1.61 16.30
CA PRO A 100 6.32 -1.18 15.18
C PRO A 100 5.47 -0.78 13.96
N THR A 101 4.33 -1.44 13.73
CA THR A 101 3.41 -1.11 12.62
C THR A 101 2.82 0.28 12.82
N ILE A 102 2.29 0.57 14.01
CA ILE A 102 1.69 1.87 14.33
C ILE A 102 2.75 2.97 14.26
N ARG A 103 3.91 2.75 14.87
CA ARG A 103 5.04 3.70 14.84
C ARG A 103 5.45 4.04 13.40
N THR A 104 5.65 3.04 12.56
CA THR A 104 6.04 3.23 11.15
C THR A 104 4.94 3.97 10.39
N GLY A 105 3.69 3.64 10.60
CA GLY A 105 2.54 4.32 9.98
C GLY A 105 2.48 5.80 10.37
N ILE A 106 2.65 6.12 11.65
CA ILE A 106 2.68 7.51 12.14
C ILE A 106 3.84 8.29 11.51
N ILE A 107 5.05 7.74 11.58
CA ILE A 107 6.24 8.40 11.01
C ILE A 107 6.06 8.60 9.50
N GLY A 108 5.65 7.57 8.78
CA GLY A 108 5.48 7.63 7.33
C GLY A 108 4.44 8.65 6.91
N MET A 109 3.24 8.60 7.48
CA MET A 109 2.17 9.55 7.14
C MET A 109 2.53 10.99 7.53
N THR A 110 3.08 11.19 8.73
CA THR A 110 3.50 12.52 9.18
C THR A 110 4.58 13.10 8.27
N SER A 111 5.58 12.30 7.90
CA SER A 111 6.66 12.74 7.01
C SER A 111 6.14 13.11 5.63
N ALA A 112 5.22 12.31 5.08
CA ALA A 112 4.58 12.61 3.80
C ALA A 112 3.81 13.94 3.85
N VAL A 113 2.96 14.13 4.84
CA VAL A 113 2.17 15.35 5.01
C VAL A 113 3.07 16.58 5.20
N LEU A 114 4.05 16.50 6.08
CA LEU A 114 4.98 17.61 6.33
C LEU A 114 5.79 17.97 5.07
N ASP A 115 6.18 16.98 4.29
CA ASP A 115 6.89 17.26 3.02
C ASP A 115 5.98 17.92 2.00
N LEU A 116 4.74 17.46 1.85
CA LEU A 116 3.76 18.03 0.91
C LEU A 116 3.36 19.45 1.29
N MET A 117 3.37 19.80 2.57
CA MET A 117 3.04 21.14 3.08
C MET A 117 4.22 22.13 2.99
N LYS A 118 5.42 21.71 2.62
CA LYS A 118 6.53 22.64 2.37
C LYS A 118 6.20 23.51 1.15
N LYS A 119 6.29 24.84 1.36
CA LYS A 119 6.18 25.84 0.28
C LYS A 119 7.47 25.88 -0.55
#